data_bd6d1c5be03cdbe82dba1f0c4680db08
#
_entry.id   bd6d1c5be03cdbe82dba1f0c4680db08
#
_cell.length_a   1.000
_cell.length_b   1.000
_cell.length_c   1.000
_cell.angle_alpha   90.00
_cell.angle_beta   90.00
_cell.angle_gamma   90.00
#
_symmetry.space_group_name_H-M   'P 1'
#
loop_
_entity.id
_entity.type
_entity.pdbx_description
1 polymer ?
#
loop_
_entity_poly.entity_id
_entity_poly.type
_entity_poly.pdbx_seq_one_letter_code
_entity_poly.pdbx_strand_id
1 'polypeptide(L)'
;MTQANSSQVIAVNIPPILKLTVTHEQFIHLTRANRDLQLERTATGELIVTPPTGSDTGNRNLDIEGQLWLWNRHTKLGKAFNSSTGFHLPNGAVREAWATPIRSPDAAWVRQERWDALTPEEKEGFAPLCPDFVLELRSKNDRMETRRNKMKEYVDCAARLGWLIDRKNKKVEIYRPNREVEVLDNSATLSDEDVLPGFVLDLAEVWA
;
A
#
# COMPACT_ATOMS: atom_id res chain seq x y z
N MET A 1 -8.69 11.51 45.20
CA MET A 1 -9.72 11.04 44.24
C MET A 1 -9.53 11.87 42.95
N THR A 2 -8.79 11.34 42.00
CA THR A 2 -8.55 12.00 40.72
C THR A 2 -9.71 11.61 39.82
N GLN A 3 -10.56 12.57 39.43
CA GLN A 3 -11.59 12.38 38.43
C GLN A 3 -10.93 12.05 37.10
N ALA A 4 -11.19 10.88 36.57
CA ALA A 4 -10.88 10.56 35.18
C ALA A 4 -11.70 11.51 34.30
N ASN A 5 -11.01 12.36 33.57
CA ASN A 5 -11.59 13.20 32.54
C ASN A 5 -12.11 12.27 31.45
N SER A 6 -13.41 12.03 31.39
CA SER A 6 -14.04 11.32 30.28
C SER A 6 -13.90 12.25 29.06
N SER A 7 -12.93 11.98 28.22
CA SER A 7 -12.81 12.66 26.93
C SER A 7 -14.08 12.40 26.12
N GLN A 8 -14.87 13.43 25.96
CA GLN A 8 -16.07 13.40 25.13
C GLN A 8 -15.63 13.26 23.68
N VAL A 9 -15.84 12.08 23.10
CA VAL A 9 -15.55 11.84 21.69
C VAL A 9 -16.67 12.49 20.87
N ILE A 10 -16.32 13.52 20.11
CA ILE A 10 -17.23 14.17 19.17
C ILE A 10 -16.95 13.60 17.79
N ALA A 11 -17.90 12.89 17.20
CA ALA A 11 -17.81 12.45 15.80
C ALA A 11 -18.11 13.62 14.87
N VAL A 12 -17.16 13.96 14.00
CA VAL A 12 -17.33 14.97 12.97
C VAL A 12 -17.41 14.29 11.60
N ASN A 13 -18.47 14.54 10.85
CA ASN A 13 -18.60 14.06 9.48
C ASN A 13 -17.88 15.03 8.54
N ILE A 14 -16.78 14.56 7.93
CA ILE A 14 -15.98 15.37 7.02
C ILE A 14 -16.44 15.14 5.60
N PRO A 15 -17.01 16.17 4.93
CA PRO A 15 -17.41 16.03 3.53
C PRO A 15 -16.20 15.68 2.63
N PRO A 16 -16.41 14.86 1.57
CA PRO A 16 -15.31 14.44 0.67
C PRO A 16 -14.57 15.57 -0.05
N ILE A 17 -15.14 16.76 -0.09
CA ILE A 17 -14.49 17.95 -0.67
C ILE A 17 -13.42 18.56 0.27
N LEU A 18 -13.49 18.27 1.56
CA LEU A 18 -12.51 18.75 2.53
C LEU A 18 -11.36 17.75 2.65
N LYS A 19 -10.15 18.23 2.39
CA LYS A 19 -8.91 17.47 2.59
C LYS A 19 -8.30 17.86 3.92
N LEU A 20 -8.14 16.90 4.81
CA LEU A 20 -7.37 17.10 6.04
C LEU A 20 -5.90 16.86 5.73
N THR A 21 -5.06 17.84 6.02
CA THR A 21 -3.61 17.71 5.93
C THR A 21 -3.00 17.64 7.33
N VAL A 22 -2.01 16.77 7.49
CA VAL A 22 -1.29 16.56 8.75
C VAL A 22 0.21 16.52 8.49
N THR A 23 1.00 17.00 9.46
CA THR A 23 2.45 16.80 9.43
C THR A 23 2.79 15.33 9.68
N HIS A 24 4.05 14.94 9.45
CA HIS A 24 4.51 13.57 9.78
C HIS A 24 4.33 13.26 11.27
N GLU A 25 4.72 14.20 12.15
CA GLU A 25 4.58 14.03 13.60
C GLU A 25 3.11 13.86 14.02
N GLN A 26 2.23 14.74 13.50
CA GLN A 26 0.78 14.63 13.76
C GLN A 26 0.23 13.27 13.28
N PHE A 27 0.68 12.78 12.13
CA PHE A 27 0.28 11.47 11.62
C PHE A 27 0.69 10.35 12.56
N ILE A 28 1.94 10.34 13.05
CA ILE A 28 2.43 9.35 14.01
C ILE A 28 1.62 9.39 15.32
N HIS A 29 1.27 10.58 15.81
CA HIS A 29 0.39 10.69 16.98
C HIS A 29 -1.01 10.14 16.72
N LEU A 30 -1.58 10.41 15.53
CA LEU A 30 -2.89 9.91 15.13
C LEU A 30 -2.92 8.38 15.05
N THR A 31 -1.91 7.76 14.44
CA THR A 31 -1.83 6.29 14.32
C THR A 31 -1.68 5.61 15.68
N ARG A 32 -0.91 6.20 16.59
CA ARG A 32 -0.77 5.69 17.96
C ARG A 32 -2.06 5.77 18.77
N ALA A 33 -2.84 6.83 18.56
CA ALA A 33 -4.10 7.06 19.27
C ALA A 33 -5.27 6.26 18.65
N ASN A 34 -5.17 5.79 17.42
CA ASN A 34 -6.24 5.14 16.65
C ASN A 34 -5.73 3.84 15.99
N ARG A 35 -5.34 2.87 16.82
CA ARG A 35 -4.72 1.61 16.35
C ARG A 35 -5.65 0.73 15.51
N ASP A 36 -6.95 0.95 15.62
CA ASP A 36 -7.99 0.20 14.90
C ASP A 36 -8.32 0.81 13.54
N LEU A 37 -7.72 1.96 13.20
CA LEU A 37 -7.92 2.62 11.92
C LEU A 37 -6.76 2.38 10.98
N GLN A 38 -7.09 2.09 9.72
CA GLN A 38 -6.10 2.11 8.66
C GLN A 38 -5.94 3.54 8.14
N LEU A 39 -4.80 4.13 8.46
CA LEU A 39 -4.47 5.50 8.13
C LEU A 39 -3.32 5.54 7.12
N GLU A 40 -3.45 6.39 6.11
CA GLU A 40 -2.37 6.72 5.19
C GLU A 40 -2.16 8.24 5.13
N ARG A 41 -0.98 8.64 4.69
CA ARG A 41 -0.62 10.03 4.46
C ARG A 41 0.00 10.17 3.07
N THR A 42 -0.54 11.08 2.26
CA THR A 42 0.00 11.34 0.92
C THR A 42 1.29 12.18 0.98
N ALA A 43 2.00 12.30 -0.15
CA ALA A 43 3.14 13.21 -0.31
C ALA A 43 2.77 14.68 -0.06
N THR A 44 1.50 15.06 -0.27
CA THR A 44 1.00 16.41 0.04
C THR A 44 0.51 16.57 1.48
N GLY A 45 0.70 15.56 2.34
CA GLY A 45 0.27 15.58 3.73
C GLY A 45 -1.21 15.25 3.95
N GLU A 46 -1.99 14.93 2.92
CA GLU A 46 -3.40 14.59 3.06
C GLU A 46 -3.57 13.32 3.88
N LEU A 47 -4.39 13.38 4.92
CA LEU A 47 -4.77 12.23 5.74
C LEU A 47 -5.86 11.42 5.03
N ILE A 48 -5.60 10.14 4.83
CA ILE A 48 -6.56 9.18 4.29
C ILE A 48 -6.93 8.21 5.39
N VAL A 49 -8.24 8.04 5.61
CA VAL A 49 -8.81 7.06 6.53
C VAL A 49 -9.54 6.03 5.69
N THR A 50 -9.07 4.79 5.73
CA THR A 50 -9.67 3.69 4.97
C THR A 50 -10.57 2.86 5.88
N PRO A 51 -11.87 2.70 5.58
CA PRO A 51 -12.73 1.80 6.32
C PRO A 51 -12.37 0.34 6.04
N PRO A 52 -12.82 -0.61 6.88
CA PRO A 52 -12.69 -2.03 6.59
C PRO A 52 -13.22 -2.36 5.19
N THR A 53 -12.51 -3.22 4.47
CA THR A 53 -12.93 -3.66 3.14
C THR A 53 -14.11 -4.64 3.21
N GLY A 54 -14.91 -4.72 2.15
CA GLY A 54 -16.00 -5.72 2.07
C GLY A 54 -15.44 -7.14 1.94
N SER A 55 -16.21 -8.14 2.39
CA SER A 55 -15.79 -9.55 2.45
C SER A 55 -15.32 -10.11 1.10
N ASP A 56 -15.95 -9.75 0.00
CA ASP A 56 -15.58 -10.17 -1.35
C ASP A 56 -14.18 -9.64 -1.74
N THR A 57 -13.91 -8.35 -1.53
CA THR A 57 -12.56 -7.78 -1.75
C THR A 57 -11.54 -8.36 -0.78
N GLY A 58 -11.93 -8.58 0.48
CA GLY A 58 -11.04 -9.18 1.48
C GLY A 58 -10.61 -10.60 1.13
N ASN A 59 -11.54 -11.42 0.59
CA ASN A 59 -11.22 -12.78 0.14
C ASN A 59 -10.21 -12.78 -1.02
N ARG A 60 -10.35 -11.85 -1.97
CA ARG A 60 -9.41 -11.72 -3.11
C ARG A 60 -8.05 -11.19 -2.69
N ASN A 61 -8.02 -10.24 -1.76
CA ASN A 61 -6.76 -9.78 -1.17
C ASN A 61 -6.03 -10.94 -0.50
N LEU A 62 -6.75 -11.77 0.26
CA LEU A 62 -6.17 -12.96 0.90
C LEU A 62 -5.59 -13.96 -0.12
N ASP A 63 -6.28 -14.17 -1.25
CA ASP A 63 -5.77 -15.04 -2.32
C ASP A 63 -4.48 -14.49 -2.92
N ILE A 64 -4.46 -13.20 -3.28
CA ILE A 64 -3.27 -12.51 -3.81
C ILE A 64 -2.11 -12.55 -2.80
N GLU A 65 -2.37 -12.15 -1.57
CA GLU A 65 -1.39 -12.15 -0.48
C GLU A 65 -0.86 -13.57 -0.21
N GLY A 66 -1.75 -14.57 -0.24
CA GLY A 66 -1.41 -15.97 -0.04
C GLY A 66 -0.46 -16.52 -1.10
N GLN A 67 -0.71 -16.23 -2.37
CA GLN A 67 0.16 -16.63 -3.48
C GLN A 67 1.55 -15.98 -3.36
N LEU A 68 1.61 -14.68 -3.09
CA LEU A 68 2.86 -13.95 -2.89
C LEU A 68 3.64 -14.47 -1.68
N TRP A 69 2.95 -14.68 -0.56
CA TRP A 69 3.55 -15.22 0.66
C TRP A 69 4.08 -16.64 0.45
N LEU A 70 3.33 -17.53 -0.22
CA LEU A 70 3.73 -18.90 -0.48
C LEU A 70 4.98 -18.96 -1.35
N TRP A 71 5.01 -18.19 -2.45
CA TRP A 71 6.19 -18.06 -3.28
C TRP A 71 7.40 -17.58 -2.46
N ASN A 72 7.24 -16.48 -1.70
CA ASN A 72 8.33 -15.92 -0.90
C ASN A 72 8.80 -16.89 0.20
N ARG A 73 7.89 -17.66 0.80
CA ARG A 73 8.22 -18.69 1.80
C ARG A 73 9.14 -19.78 1.24
N HIS A 74 8.95 -20.18 -0.01
CA HIS A 74 9.78 -21.17 -0.68
C HIS A 74 11.11 -20.59 -1.14
N THR A 75 11.09 -19.42 -1.75
CA THR A 75 12.29 -18.81 -2.34
C THR A 75 13.16 -18.10 -1.32
N LYS A 76 12.57 -17.53 -0.28
CA LYS A 76 13.24 -16.73 0.77
C LYS A 76 14.03 -15.54 0.22
N LEU A 77 13.61 -14.98 -0.90
CA LEU A 77 14.28 -13.87 -1.57
C LEU A 77 14.00 -12.50 -0.93
N GLY A 78 13.01 -12.42 -0.02
CA GLY A 78 12.63 -11.19 0.65
C GLY A 78 11.60 -11.37 1.73
N LYS A 79 10.81 -10.32 1.93
CA LYS A 79 9.68 -10.27 2.86
C LYS A 79 8.42 -9.85 2.11
N ALA A 80 7.34 -10.63 2.27
CA ALA A 80 6.02 -10.31 1.77
C ALA A 80 5.17 -9.67 2.90
N PHE A 81 4.35 -8.71 2.54
CA PHE A 81 3.53 -7.91 3.46
C PHE A 81 2.09 -7.84 2.95
N ASN A 82 1.17 -7.79 3.89
CA ASN A 82 -0.26 -7.67 3.66
C ASN A 82 -0.74 -6.21 3.69
N SER A 83 -2.01 -6.01 3.40
CA SER A 83 -2.70 -4.72 3.34
C SER A 83 -2.70 -3.90 4.64
N SER A 84 -2.40 -4.51 5.79
CA SER A 84 -2.31 -3.79 7.08
C SER A 84 -0.94 -3.15 7.33
N THR A 85 0.04 -3.40 6.45
CA THR A 85 1.41 -2.92 6.64
C THR A 85 1.61 -1.57 5.98
N GLY A 86 2.00 -0.57 6.78
CA GLY A 86 2.39 0.76 6.29
C GLY A 86 3.89 0.89 6.07
N PHE A 87 4.27 1.65 5.04
CA PHE A 87 5.65 2.01 4.71
C PHE A 87 5.80 3.53 4.68
N HIS A 88 6.87 4.02 5.29
CA HIS A 88 7.27 5.42 5.19
C HIS A 88 8.13 5.57 3.91
N LEU A 89 7.49 6.00 2.83
CA LEU A 89 8.14 6.03 1.53
C LEU A 89 9.23 7.11 1.49
N PRO A 90 10.40 6.82 0.92
CA PRO A 90 11.44 7.82 0.74
C PRO A 90 10.95 8.89 -0.23
N ASN A 91 11.43 10.11 -0.02
CA ASN A 91 11.06 11.23 -0.85
C ASN A 91 11.85 11.21 -2.17
N GLY A 92 11.33 10.55 -3.20
CA GLY A 92 12.01 10.42 -4.51
C GLY A 92 12.13 11.74 -5.28
N ALA A 93 11.13 12.63 -5.19
CA ALA A 93 11.05 13.83 -6.01
C ALA A 93 10.92 15.14 -5.23
N VAL A 94 10.54 15.10 -3.95
CA VAL A 94 10.27 16.31 -3.15
C VAL A 94 11.33 16.45 -2.06
N ARG A 95 12.09 17.54 -2.09
CA ARG A 95 13.24 17.80 -1.17
C ARG A 95 12.83 18.16 0.26
N GLU A 96 11.55 18.20 0.58
CA GLU A 96 11.07 18.68 1.87
C GLU A 96 10.67 17.51 2.78
N ALA A 97 11.38 17.32 3.88
CA ALA A 97 11.23 16.21 4.83
C ALA A 97 9.80 16.06 5.42
N TRP A 98 8.95 17.08 5.34
CA TRP A 98 7.56 17.05 5.79
C TRP A 98 6.61 16.37 4.79
N ALA A 99 7.07 16.07 3.57
CA ALA A 99 6.24 15.59 2.45
C ALA A 99 6.44 14.08 2.14
N THR A 100 7.00 13.30 3.06
CA THR A 100 7.16 11.86 2.84
C THR A 100 5.85 11.12 3.06
N PRO A 101 5.33 10.39 2.05
CA PRO A 101 4.08 9.67 2.20
C PRO A 101 4.24 8.44 3.10
N ILE A 102 3.16 8.06 3.78
CA ILE A 102 3.03 6.78 4.46
C ILE A 102 1.90 6.04 3.80
N ARG A 103 2.21 4.90 3.19
CA ARG A 103 1.29 4.12 2.36
C ARG A 103 1.23 2.67 2.76
N SER A 104 0.02 2.10 2.62
CA SER A 104 -0.25 0.69 2.81
C SER A 104 -0.78 0.11 1.49
N PRO A 105 0.06 -0.62 0.72
CA PRO A 105 -0.40 -1.34 -0.46
C PRO A 105 -1.20 -2.58 -0.08
N ASP A 106 -2.11 -3.04 -0.94
CA ASP A 106 -2.90 -4.25 -0.70
C ASP A 106 -1.99 -5.50 -0.59
N ALA A 107 -0.90 -5.56 -1.36
CA ALA A 107 0.19 -6.50 -1.13
C ALA A 107 1.53 -5.86 -1.48
N ALA A 108 2.59 -6.25 -0.79
CA ALA A 108 3.93 -5.73 -1.05
C ALA A 108 5.02 -6.78 -0.84
N TRP A 109 6.16 -6.54 -1.47
CA TRP A 109 7.35 -7.34 -1.25
C TRP A 109 8.61 -6.47 -1.23
N VAL A 110 9.52 -6.78 -0.31
CA VAL A 110 10.81 -6.12 -0.14
C VAL A 110 11.91 -7.16 -0.25
N ARG A 111 12.92 -6.89 -1.08
CA ARG A 111 14.09 -7.74 -1.23
C ARG A 111 14.81 -7.94 0.11
N GLN A 112 15.32 -9.16 0.36
CA GLN A 112 15.92 -9.53 1.63
C GLN A 112 17.04 -8.59 2.06
N GLU A 113 17.95 -8.24 1.17
CA GLU A 113 19.07 -7.33 1.46
C GLU A 113 18.61 -5.95 1.97
N ARG A 114 17.55 -5.40 1.37
CA ARG A 114 16.99 -4.10 1.77
C ARG A 114 16.29 -4.19 3.12
N TRP A 115 15.60 -5.31 3.36
CA TRP A 115 14.98 -5.56 4.66
C TRP A 115 16.01 -5.75 5.76
N ASP A 116 17.10 -6.49 5.50
CA ASP A 116 18.15 -6.77 6.49
C ASP A 116 18.96 -5.53 6.86
N ALA A 117 19.04 -4.55 5.94
CA ALA A 117 19.70 -3.27 6.19
C ALA A 117 18.96 -2.36 7.18
N LEU A 118 17.70 -2.63 7.50
CA LEU A 118 16.90 -1.85 8.46
C LEU A 118 17.28 -2.25 9.89
N THR A 119 17.25 -1.26 10.79
CA THR A 119 17.37 -1.50 12.23
C THR A 119 16.14 -2.21 12.80
N PRO A 120 16.23 -2.83 13.99
CA PRO A 120 15.06 -3.41 14.66
C PRO A 120 13.93 -2.40 14.86
N GLU A 121 14.24 -1.17 15.25
CA GLU A 121 13.27 -0.09 15.50
C GLU A 121 12.54 0.33 14.22
N GLU A 122 13.27 0.41 13.09
CA GLU A 122 12.67 0.69 11.79
C GLU A 122 11.74 -0.42 11.31
N LYS A 123 12.06 -1.68 11.64
CA LYS A 123 11.22 -2.84 11.32
C LYS A 123 9.94 -2.90 12.14
N GLU A 124 9.95 -2.39 13.38
CA GLU A 124 8.77 -2.34 14.25
C GLU A 124 7.83 -1.18 13.92
N GLY A 125 8.35 -0.12 13.29
CA GLY A 125 7.58 1.05 12.85
C GLY A 125 7.11 0.96 11.40
N PHE A 126 6.83 2.13 10.81
CA PHE A 126 6.67 2.25 9.37
C PHE A 126 8.06 2.22 8.73
N ALA A 127 8.44 1.08 8.16
CA ALA A 127 9.76 0.92 7.57
C ALA A 127 10.08 2.05 6.56
N PRO A 128 11.24 2.74 6.70
CA PRO A 128 11.59 3.91 5.88
C PRO A 128 12.12 3.49 4.50
N LEU A 129 11.30 2.78 3.75
CA LEU A 129 11.58 2.32 2.39
C LEU A 129 10.31 2.21 1.56
N CYS A 130 10.43 2.33 0.26
CA CYS A 130 9.41 1.88 -0.67
C CYS A 130 9.65 0.39 -0.97
N PRO A 131 8.62 -0.48 -0.92
CA PRO A 131 8.75 -1.86 -1.36
C PRO A 131 9.25 -1.96 -2.80
N ASP A 132 9.97 -3.05 -3.11
CA ASP A 132 10.40 -3.33 -4.50
C ASP A 132 9.22 -3.66 -5.40
N PHE A 133 8.22 -4.32 -4.84
CA PHE A 133 6.96 -4.64 -5.49
C PHE A 133 5.78 -4.18 -4.64
N VAL A 134 4.78 -3.60 -5.30
CA VAL A 134 3.49 -3.21 -4.70
C VAL A 134 2.34 -3.66 -5.59
N LEU A 135 1.22 -4.03 -4.96
CA LEU A 135 0.00 -4.36 -5.66
C LEU A 135 -1.17 -3.60 -5.03
N GLU A 136 -2.04 -3.05 -5.87
CA GLU A 136 -3.31 -2.44 -5.48
C GLU A 136 -4.44 -3.15 -6.21
N LEU A 137 -5.43 -3.64 -5.46
CA LEU A 137 -6.65 -4.22 -5.99
C LEU A 137 -7.77 -3.18 -5.91
N ARG A 138 -8.26 -2.73 -7.06
CA ARG A 138 -9.35 -1.77 -7.12
C ARG A 138 -10.64 -2.36 -6.59
N SER A 139 -11.18 -1.79 -5.52
CA SER A 139 -12.51 -2.10 -5.02
C SER A 139 -13.60 -1.46 -5.89
N LYS A 140 -14.86 -1.92 -5.74
CA LYS A 140 -16.01 -1.46 -6.54
C LYS A 140 -16.21 0.06 -6.51
N ASN A 141 -15.94 0.69 -5.38
CA ASN A 141 -16.20 2.11 -5.13
C ASN A 141 -14.98 3.01 -5.37
N ASP A 142 -13.81 2.43 -5.64
CA ASP A 142 -12.60 3.20 -5.85
C ASP A 142 -12.63 3.96 -7.17
N ARG A 143 -12.16 5.20 -7.11
CA ARG A 143 -11.90 5.99 -8.31
C ARG A 143 -10.57 5.56 -8.92
N MET A 144 -10.59 5.16 -10.18
CA MET A 144 -9.40 4.69 -10.90
C MET A 144 -8.25 5.70 -10.89
N GLU A 145 -8.58 6.98 -11.05
CA GLU A 145 -7.59 8.06 -11.02
C GLU A 145 -6.83 8.12 -9.67
N THR A 146 -7.53 7.95 -8.55
CA THR A 146 -6.91 7.92 -7.21
C THR A 146 -5.93 6.76 -7.09
N ARG A 147 -6.29 5.57 -7.59
CA ARG A 147 -5.42 4.40 -7.58
C ARG A 147 -4.21 4.59 -8.51
N ARG A 148 -4.42 5.12 -9.70
CA ARG A 148 -3.33 5.46 -10.63
C ARG A 148 -2.33 6.46 -10.03
N ASN A 149 -2.82 7.48 -9.34
CA ASN A 149 -1.95 8.46 -8.66
C ASN A 149 -1.15 7.80 -7.53
N LYS A 150 -1.76 6.89 -6.77
CA LYS A 150 -1.07 6.10 -5.74
C LYS A 150 0.03 5.22 -6.35
N MET A 151 -0.23 4.56 -7.49
CA MET A 151 0.77 3.75 -8.19
C MET A 151 1.95 4.59 -8.71
N LYS A 152 1.68 5.77 -9.27
CA LYS A 152 2.74 6.70 -9.68
C LYS A 152 3.59 7.14 -8.48
N GLU A 153 2.96 7.47 -7.35
CA GLU A 153 3.66 7.83 -6.12
C GLU A 153 4.60 6.69 -5.65
N TYR A 154 4.18 5.42 -5.75
CA TYR A 154 5.07 4.30 -5.45
C TYR A 154 6.29 4.23 -6.37
N VAL A 155 6.09 4.37 -7.68
CA VAL A 155 7.20 4.36 -8.65
C VAL A 155 8.13 5.55 -8.45
N ASP A 156 7.60 6.74 -8.19
CA ASP A 156 8.38 7.94 -7.89
C ASP A 156 9.18 7.80 -6.58
N CYS A 157 8.69 6.97 -5.65
CA CYS A 157 9.36 6.61 -4.40
C CYS A 157 10.24 5.35 -4.51
N ALA A 158 10.61 4.94 -5.73
CA ALA A 158 11.52 3.85 -6.05
C ALA A 158 10.95 2.42 -5.95
N ALA A 159 9.62 2.23 -6.05
CA ALA A 159 9.09 0.91 -6.36
C ALA A 159 9.61 0.47 -7.75
N ARG A 160 10.05 -0.79 -7.86
CA ARG A 160 10.59 -1.35 -9.09
C ARG A 160 9.51 -1.94 -9.98
N LEU A 161 8.42 -2.40 -9.37
CA LEU A 161 7.27 -3.00 -10.03
C LEU A 161 6.00 -2.66 -9.24
N GLY A 162 4.96 -2.26 -9.95
CA GLY A 162 3.64 -2.08 -9.39
C GLY A 162 2.56 -2.70 -10.27
N TRP A 163 1.62 -3.40 -9.68
CA TRP A 163 0.44 -3.92 -10.36
C TRP A 163 -0.82 -3.26 -9.81
N LEU A 164 -1.62 -2.65 -10.69
CA LEU A 164 -2.96 -2.16 -10.36
C LEU A 164 -3.99 -3.04 -11.06
N ILE A 165 -4.74 -3.80 -10.29
CA ILE A 165 -5.73 -4.75 -10.79
C ILE A 165 -7.12 -4.10 -10.76
N ASP A 166 -7.70 -3.89 -11.93
CA ASP A 166 -9.09 -3.43 -12.10
C ASP A 166 -10.01 -4.61 -12.40
N ARG A 167 -10.52 -5.23 -11.35
CA ARG A 167 -11.43 -6.37 -11.46
C ARG A 167 -12.68 -6.08 -12.28
N LYS A 168 -13.25 -4.88 -12.15
CA LYS A 168 -14.48 -4.48 -12.84
C LYS A 168 -14.36 -4.56 -14.35
N ASN A 169 -13.19 -4.19 -14.87
CA ASN A 169 -12.93 -4.15 -16.30
C ASN A 169 -12.01 -5.29 -16.75
N LYS A 170 -11.62 -6.20 -15.84
CA LYS A 170 -10.65 -7.28 -16.06
C LYS A 170 -9.35 -6.80 -16.68
N LYS A 171 -8.83 -5.67 -16.17
CA LYS A 171 -7.59 -5.04 -16.64
C LYS A 171 -6.54 -5.03 -15.54
N VAL A 172 -5.29 -5.13 -15.96
CA VAL A 172 -4.14 -4.92 -15.10
C VAL A 172 -3.28 -3.83 -15.71
N GLU A 173 -2.95 -2.82 -14.92
CA GLU A 173 -1.97 -1.81 -15.27
C GLU A 173 -0.65 -2.14 -14.57
N ILE A 174 0.43 -2.26 -15.34
CA ILE A 174 1.77 -2.60 -14.86
C ILE A 174 2.63 -1.35 -14.90
N TYR A 175 3.17 -0.99 -13.74
CA TYR A 175 3.98 0.21 -13.52
C TYR A 175 5.44 -0.19 -13.29
N ARG A 176 6.35 0.42 -14.07
CA ARG A 176 7.79 0.24 -13.92
C ARG A 176 8.49 1.60 -14.03
N PRO A 177 9.63 1.81 -13.36
CA PRO A 177 10.40 3.03 -13.51
C PRO A 177 10.80 3.29 -14.97
N ASN A 178 10.65 4.54 -15.41
CA ASN A 178 11.06 5.00 -16.74
C ASN A 178 10.42 4.24 -17.93
N ARG A 179 9.26 3.64 -17.72
CA ARG A 179 8.49 2.98 -18.78
C ARG A 179 7.05 3.51 -18.78
N GLU A 180 6.43 3.48 -19.96
CA GLU A 180 4.99 3.69 -20.07
C GLU A 180 4.24 2.57 -19.33
N VAL A 181 3.04 2.91 -18.86
CA VAL A 181 2.17 1.94 -18.20
C VAL A 181 1.71 0.91 -19.22
N GLU A 182 2.06 -0.34 -18.99
CA GLU A 182 1.57 -1.48 -19.77
C GLU A 182 0.18 -1.87 -19.28
N VAL A 183 -0.74 -2.15 -20.19
CA VAL A 183 -2.10 -2.56 -19.84
C VAL A 183 -2.38 -3.93 -20.44
N LEU A 184 -2.74 -4.88 -19.57
CA LEU A 184 -3.16 -6.21 -19.96
C LEU A 184 -4.68 -6.34 -19.82
N ASP A 185 -5.32 -6.92 -20.83
CA ASP A 185 -6.76 -7.21 -20.82
C ASP A 185 -6.99 -8.69 -20.52
N ASN A 186 -7.79 -8.97 -19.51
CA ASN A 186 -8.25 -10.30 -19.13
C ASN A 186 -7.12 -11.36 -19.06
N SER A 187 -5.96 -10.96 -18.55
CA SER A 187 -4.84 -11.88 -18.38
C SER A 187 -5.19 -12.97 -17.36
N ALA A 188 -4.80 -14.20 -17.63
CA ALA A 188 -4.97 -15.31 -16.70
C ALA A 188 -3.96 -15.28 -15.56
N THR A 189 -2.76 -14.77 -15.84
CA THR A 189 -1.65 -14.73 -14.90
C THR A 189 -0.83 -13.44 -15.05
N LEU A 190 -0.08 -13.09 -13.99
CA LEU A 190 0.94 -12.03 -14.03
C LEU A 190 2.27 -12.60 -13.56
N SER A 191 3.34 -12.17 -14.20
CA SER A 191 4.71 -12.50 -13.80
C SER A 191 5.65 -11.34 -14.10
N ASP A 192 6.73 -11.20 -13.33
CA ASP A 192 7.85 -10.31 -13.63
C ASP A 192 9.13 -10.90 -13.01
N GLU A 193 9.92 -11.53 -13.84
CA GLU A 193 11.10 -12.27 -13.42
C GLU A 193 12.25 -11.41 -12.89
N ASP A 194 12.29 -10.13 -13.26
CA ASP A 194 13.34 -9.21 -12.82
C ASP A 194 13.20 -8.80 -11.36
N VAL A 195 11.96 -8.62 -10.90
CA VAL A 195 11.65 -8.18 -9.53
C VAL A 195 11.24 -9.34 -8.63
N LEU A 196 10.40 -10.23 -9.15
CA LEU A 196 9.84 -11.39 -8.44
C LEU A 196 10.21 -12.70 -9.17
N PRO A 197 11.48 -13.15 -9.12
CA PRO A 197 11.96 -14.27 -9.93
C PRO A 197 11.14 -15.54 -9.73
N GLY A 198 10.51 -16.02 -10.81
CA GLY A 198 9.68 -17.23 -10.81
C GLY A 198 8.34 -17.08 -10.09
N PHE A 199 7.93 -15.88 -9.69
CA PHE A 199 6.59 -15.63 -9.19
C PHE A 199 5.60 -15.53 -10.36
N VAL A 200 4.52 -16.29 -10.25
CA VAL A 200 3.37 -16.20 -11.16
C VAL A 200 2.12 -16.06 -10.31
N LEU A 201 1.44 -14.92 -10.43
CA LEU A 201 0.15 -14.68 -9.80
C LEU A 201 -0.96 -15.22 -10.70
N ASP A 202 -1.72 -16.20 -10.23
CA ASP A 202 -2.95 -16.65 -10.86
C ASP A 202 -4.07 -15.66 -10.55
N LEU A 203 -4.79 -15.22 -11.57
CA LEU A 203 -5.87 -14.24 -11.45
C LEU A 203 -7.28 -14.86 -11.53
N ALA A 204 -7.40 -16.18 -11.61
CA ALA A 204 -8.69 -16.85 -11.77
C ALA A 204 -9.69 -16.43 -10.67
N GLU A 205 -9.28 -16.52 -9.39
CA GLU A 205 -10.12 -16.12 -8.25
C GLU A 205 -10.32 -14.60 -8.14
N VAL A 206 -9.38 -13.83 -8.68
CA VAL A 206 -9.51 -12.36 -8.71
C VAL A 206 -10.59 -11.94 -9.70
N TRP A 207 -10.74 -12.67 -10.82
CA TRP A 207 -11.75 -12.39 -11.85
C TRP A 207 -13.13 -13.00 -11.59
N ALA A 208 -13.22 -14.00 -10.73
CA ALA A 208 -14.48 -14.68 -10.36
C ALA A 208 -15.43 -13.72 -9.57
#